data_bdddcfac450c10e5e893c83e37c36b5d
#
_entry.id   bdddcfac450c10e5e893c83e37c36b5d
#
_cell.length_a   1.000
_cell.length_b   1.000
_cell.length_c   1.000
_cell.angle_alpha   90.00
_cell.angle_beta   90.00
_cell.angle_gamma   90.00
#
_symmetry.space_group_name_H-M   'P 1'
#
loop_
_entity.id
_entity.type
_entity.pdbx_description
1 polymer ?
#
loop_
_entity_poly.entity_id
_entity_poly.type
_entity_poly.pdbx_seq_one_letter_code
_entity_poly.pdbx_strand_id
1 'polypeptide(L)'
;IDELTSEFEVSARTVRLHIQRTNEMLEGLARISYARKQGGYVLSVINEEGFSEWLDRMHRFGDLDGSASDKRVTYLINDLLMRDDWVTVASMAQVLYVSPQSISKDLKAVEAKLDEYDLALEKRPRYGVRVRGSELNRRLCLASIATEGVIGSNPFGDETVPQVVKTIAGCIERALEEHPVYMSMLAFQNLVVHLMVAFYRIKEDCLILLDDETLDRIRLTPEFAAARSVAKQLDGAFGITLPES
;
A
#
# COMPACT_ATOMS: atom_id res chain seq x y z
N ILE A 1 -14.18 -22.11 -23.95
CA ILE A 1 -14.99 -21.41 -22.95
C ILE A 1 -15.37 -22.29 -21.78
N ASP A 2 -15.53 -23.60 -22.05
CA ASP A 2 -15.92 -24.59 -21.03
C ASP A 2 -14.84 -24.74 -19.96
N GLU A 3 -13.56 -24.69 -20.31
CA GLU A 3 -12.45 -24.66 -19.36
C GLU A 3 -12.53 -23.43 -18.45
N LEU A 4 -12.76 -22.23 -19.02
CA LEU A 4 -12.90 -20.99 -18.23
C LEU A 4 -14.14 -21.01 -17.33
N THR A 5 -15.25 -21.62 -17.79
CA THR A 5 -16.45 -21.75 -16.95
C THR A 5 -16.22 -22.72 -15.78
N SER A 6 -15.46 -23.76 -16.01
CA SER A 6 -15.11 -24.75 -14.97
C SER A 6 -14.09 -24.20 -13.99
N GLU A 7 -13.04 -23.54 -14.49
CA GLU A 7 -11.95 -22.99 -13.67
C GLU A 7 -12.44 -21.85 -12.74
N PHE A 8 -13.31 -20.99 -13.25
CA PHE A 8 -13.83 -19.83 -12.48
C PHE A 8 -15.21 -20.07 -11.88
N GLU A 9 -15.79 -21.26 -11.99
CA GLU A 9 -17.12 -21.62 -11.48
C GLU A 9 -18.23 -20.61 -11.88
N VAL A 10 -18.17 -20.09 -13.10
CA VAL A 10 -19.11 -19.08 -13.61
C VAL A 10 -19.76 -19.49 -14.91
N SER A 11 -20.88 -18.86 -15.27
CA SER A 11 -21.58 -19.13 -16.53
C SER A 11 -20.79 -18.67 -17.77
N ALA A 12 -20.98 -19.30 -18.91
CA ALA A 12 -20.42 -18.89 -20.19
C ALA A 12 -20.78 -17.44 -20.58
N ARG A 13 -21.95 -16.95 -20.15
CA ARG A 13 -22.36 -15.55 -20.29
C ARG A 13 -21.46 -14.63 -19.45
N THR A 14 -21.16 -15.02 -18.23
CA THR A 14 -20.28 -14.29 -17.31
C THR A 14 -18.86 -14.23 -17.86
N VAL A 15 -18.34 -15.36 -18.37
CA VAL A 15 -17.01 -15.41 -19.01
C VAL A 15 -16.93 -14.42 -20.19
N ARG A 16 -17.93 -14.41 -21.08
CA ARG A 16 -17.94 -13.46 -22.22
C ARG A 16 -17.98 -12.01 -21.77
N LEU A 17 -18.74 -11.69 -20.73
CA LEU A 17 -18.79 -10.36 -20.14
C LEU A 17 -17.44 -9.96 -19.55
N HIS A 18 -16.77 -10.88 -18.86
CA HIS A 18 -15.42 -10.62 -18.34
C HIS A 18 -14.41 -10.40 -19.46
N ILE A 19 -14.42 -11.23 -20.51
CA ILE A 19 -13.55 -11.03 -21.68
C ILE A 19 -13.79 -9.67 -22.34
N GLN A 20 -15.05 -9.25 -22.48
CA GLN A 20 -15.36 -7.92 -23.02
C GLN A 20 -14.77 -6.81 -22.15
N ARG A 21 -14.99 -6.85 -20.84
CA ARG A 21 -14.44 -5.86 -19.89
C ARG A 21 -12.92 -5.86 -19.88
N THR A 22 -12.30 -7.05 -19.90
CA THR A 22 -10.84 -7.16 -20.00
C THR A 22 -10.31 -6.52 -21.29
N ASN A 23 -10.99 -6.70 -22.41
CA ASN A 23 -10.61 -6.04 -23.65
C ASN A 23 -10.75 -4.52 -23.61
N GLU A 24 -11.75 -3.98 -22.91
CA GLU A 24 -11.90 -2.54 -22.66
C GLU A 24 -10.69 -2.01 -21.84
N MET A 25 -10.22 -2.78 -20.85
CA MET A 25 -9.07 -2.43 -20.04
C MET A 25 -7.72 -2.56 -20.78
N LEU A 26 -7.64 -3.50 -21.72
CA LEU A 26 -6.46 -3.76 -22.54
C LEU A 26 -6.43 -2.94 -23.83
N GLU A 27 -7.29 -1.93 -23.99
CA GLU A 27 -7.36 -1.12 -25.19
C GLU A 27 -5.98 -0.51 -25.53
N GLY A 28 -5.50 -0.78 -26.74
CA GLY A 28 -4.17 -0.36 -27.18
C GLY A 28 -2.99 -1.19 -26.68
N LEU A 29 -3.17 -2.07 -25.70
CA LEU A 29 -2.12 -2.92 -25.11
C LEU A 29 -2.18 -4.35 -25.63
N ALA A 30 -3.34 -4.98 -25.54
CA ALA A 30 -3.57 -6.35 -25.97
C ALA A 30 -5.05 -6.58 -26.27
N ARG A 31 -5.37 -7.72 -26.87
CA ARG A 31 -6.75 -8.10 -27.17
C ARG A 31 -6.99 -9.59 -27.02
N ILE A 32 -8.07 -9.96 -26.32
CA ILE A 32 -8.56 -11.34 -26.25
C ILE A 32 -9.63 -11.52 -27.33
N SER A 33 -9.43 -12.44 -28.25
CA SER A 33 -10.36 -12.73 -29.33
C SER A 33 -10.59 -14.24 -29.50
N TYR A 34 -11.75 -14.64 -30.00
CA TYR A 34 -12.04 -16.04 -30.26
C TYR A 34 -11.40 -16.48 -31.59
N ALA A 35 -10.47 -17.43 -31.54
CA ALA A 35 -9.80 -17.98 -32.70
C ALA A 35 -10.46 -19.29 -33.14
N ARG A 36 -11.28 -19.25 -34.18
CA ARG A 36 -12.02 -20.44 -34.70
C ARG A 36 -11.12 -21.61 -35.05
N LYS A 37 -9.92 -21.35 -35.61
CA LYS A 37 -8.96 -22.40 -36.00
C LYS A 37 -8.33 -23.11 -34.81
N GLN A 38 -8.25 -22.43 -33.65
CA GLN A 38 -7.66 -22.96 -32.42
C GLN A 38 -8.74 -23.43 -31.42
N GLY A 39 -10.02 -23.21 -31.73
CA GLY A 39 -11.14 -23.62 -30.89
C GLY A 39 -11.28 -22.91 -29.55
N GLY A 40 -10.60 -21.75 -29.37
CA GLY A 40 -10.54 -21.07 -28.09
C GLY A 40 -10.31 -19.57 -28.17
N TYR A 41 -10.20 -18.94 -27.00
CA TYR A 41 -9.80 -17.55 -26.89
C TYR A 41 -8.27 -17.42 -26.91
N VAL A 42 -7.78 -16.41 -27.63
CA VAL A 42 -6.36 -16.13 -27.77
C VAL A 42 -6.11 -14.69 -27.38
N LEU A 43 -5.10 -14.47 -26.57
CA LEU A 43 -4.55 -13.14 -26.25
C LEU A 43 -3.54 -12.74 -27.32
N SER A 44 -3.75 -11.57 -27.94
CA SER A 44 -2.81 -10.97 -28.88
C SER A 44 -2.28 -9.69 -28.29
N VAL A 45 -0.98 -9.61 -28.02
CA VAL A 45 -0.30 -8.42 -27.50
C VAL A 45 -0.07 -7.45 -28.67
N ILE A 46 -0.46 -6.18 -28.50
CA ILE A 46 -0.35 -5.10 -29.48
C ILE A 46 0.87 -4.22 -29.16
N ASN A 47 1.06 -3.92 -27.87
CA ASN A 47 2.18 -3.14 -27.35
C ASN A 47 2.81 -3.95 -26.21
N GLU A 48 3.99 -4.55 -26.50
CA GLU A 48 4.68 -5.45 -25.56
C GLU A 48 5.13 -4.73 -24.29
N GLU A 49 5.70 -3.52 -24.43
CA GLU A 49 6.19 -2.73 -23.30
C GLU A 49 5.04 -2.29 -22.39
N GLY A 50 4.01 -1.67 -22.95
CA GLY A 50 2.83 -1.23 -22.19
C GLY A 50 2.05 -2.40 -21.58
N PHE A 51 2.00 -3.57 -22.25
CA PHE A 51 1.36 -4.75 -21.72
C PHE A 51 2.18 -5.38 -20.59
N SER A 52 3.52 -5.39 -20.69
CA SER A 52 4.41 -5.83 -19.62
C SER A 52 4.26 -4.93 -18.38
N GLU A 53 4.28 -3.62 -18.52
CA GLU A 53 4.04 -2.68 -17.42
C GLU A 53 2.65 -2.85 -16.79
N TRP A 54 1.64 -3.16 -17.62
CA TRP A 54 0.30 -3.45 -17.13
C TRP A 54 0.28 -4.77 -16.33
N LEU A 55 0.93 -5.83 -16.81
CA LEU A 55 1.07 -7.11 -16.11
C LEU A 55 1.84 -6.94 -14.79
N ASP A 56 2.93 -6.19 -14.77
CA ASP A 56 3.71 -5.94 -13.56
C ASP A 56 2.90 -5.18 -12.50
N ARG A 57 2.06 -4.24 -12.94
CA ARG A 57 1.07 -3.62 -12.05
C ARG A 57 0.07 -4.64 -11.52
N MET A 58 -0.44 -5.52 -12.36
CA MET A 58 -1.39 -6.57 -11.96
C MET A 58 -0.75 -7.63 -11.06
N HIS A 59 0.49 -8.03 -11.32
CA HIS A 59 1.24 -8.96 -10.46
C HIS A 59 1.50 -8.38 -9.07
N ARG A 60 1.77 -7.09 -8.95
CA ARG A 60 1.84 -6.40 -7.64
C ARG A 60 0.57 -6.58 -6.80
N PHE A 61 -0.57 -6.80 -7.43
CA PHE A 61 -1.83 -7.17 -6.76
C PHE A 61 -2.00 -8.69 -6.59
N GLY A 62 -1.17 -9.52 -7.23
CA GLY A 62 -1.32 -10.98 -7.33
C GLY A 62 -0.56 -11.82 -6.31
N ASP A 63 0.56 -11.34 -5.77
CA ASP A 63 1.56 -12.15 -5.06
C ASP A 63 1.36 -12.30 -3.54
N LEU A 64 0.24 -11.82 -2.98
CA LEU A 64 -0.05 -12.02 -1.56
C LEU A 64 -0.84 -13.33 -1.36
N ASP A 65 -0.45 -14.14 -0.37
CA ASP A 65 -1.20 -15.29 0.12
C ASP A 65 -2.51 -14.82 0.79
N GLY A 66 -3.57 -14.69 0.02
CA GLY A 66 -4.87 -14.22 0.52
C GLY A 66 -5.94 -14.26 -0.58
N SER A 67 -7.21 -14.17 -0.21
CA SER A 67 -8.28 -14.06 -1.20
C SER A 67 -8.12 -12.78 -2.03
N ALA A 68 -8.63 -12.77 -3.27
CA ALA A 68 -8.60 -11.56 -4.11
C ALA A 68 -9.32 -10.37 -3.44
N SER A 69 -10.24 -10.62 -2.51
CA SER A 69 -10.89 -9.59 -1.69
C SER A 69 -9.93 -9.01 -0.64
N ASP A 70 -9.16 -9.86 0.05
CA ASP A 70 -8.24 -9.42 1.11
C ASP A 70 -7.14 -8.53 0.53
N LYS A 71 -6.60 -8.92 -0.63
CA LYS A 71 -5.62 -8.12 -1.39
C LYS A 71 -6.17 -6.73 -1.75
N ARG A 72 -7.42 -6.67 -2.24
CA ARG A 72 -8.06 -5.38 -2.55
C ARG A 72 -8.30 -4.54 -1.30
N VAL A 73 -8.72 -5.16 -0.20
CA VAL A 73 -8.91 -4.47 1.10
C VAL A 73 -7.59 -3.86 1.56
N THR A 74 -6.49 -4.62 1.55
CA THR A 74 -5.14 -4.14 1.91
C THR A 74 -4.73 -2.95 1.03
N TYR A 75 -4.91 -3.08 -0.29
CA TYR A 75 -4.63 -1.99 -1.23
C TYR A 75 -5.47 -0.75 -0.93
N LEU A 76 -6.79 -0.92 -0.73
CA LEU A 76 -7.70 0.20 -0.46
C LEU A 76 -7.34 0.93 0.84
N ILE A 77 -6.98 0.19 1.90
CA ILE A 77 -6.56 0.81 3.15
C ILE A 77 -5.28 1.62 2.92
N ASN A 78 -4.28 1.03 2.26
CA ASN A 78 -3.02 1.70 1.98
C ASN A 78 -3.23 2.98 1.13
N ASP A 79 -3.96 2.87 0.00
CA ASP A 79 -4.26 3.99 -0.89
C ASP A 79 -5.01 5.11 -0.16
N LEU A 80 -6.01 4.77 0.66
CA LEU A 80 -6.81 5.74 1.43
C LEU A 80 -6.03 6.39 2.58
N LEU A 81 -5.08 5.68 3.20
CA LEU A 81 -4.25 6.22 4.27
C LEU A 81 -3.14 7.14 3.74
N MET A 82 -2.67 6.90 2.52
CA MET A 82 -1.62 7.71 1.90
C MET A 82 -2.12 9.05 1.35
N ARG A 83 -3.43 9.26 1.23
CA ARG A 83 -4.05 10.47 0.70
C ARG A 83 -4.96 11.17 1.71
N ASP A 84 -5.19 12.47 1.52
CA ASP A 84 -6.11 13.28 2.30
C ASP A 84 -7.33 13.75 1.49
N ASP A 85 -7.31 13.56 0.16
CA ASP A 85 -8.38 13.92 -0.75
C ASP A 85 -9.52 12.88 -0.78
N TRP A 86 -10.65 13.32 -1.34
CA TRP A 86 -11.80 12.45 -1.56
C TRP A 86 -11.58 11.56 -2.78
N VAL A 87 -11.90 10.28 -2.67
CA VAL A 87 -11.86 9.33 -3.79
C VAL A 87 -13.20 8.65 -3.97
N THR A 88 -13.68 8.56 -5.21
CA THR A 88 -14.99 7.97 -5.51
C THR A 88 -14.91 6.44 -5.60
N VAL A 89 -16.01 5.76 -5.22
CA VAL A 89 -16.14 4.30 -5.42
C VAL A 89 -15.93 3.91 -6.89
N ALA A 90 -16.39 4.74 -7.81
CA ALA A 90 -16.21 4.49 -9.25
C ALA A 90 -14.75 4.55 -9.67
N SER A 91 -13.99 5.52 -9.15
CA SER A 91 -12.54 5.64 -9.41
C SER A 91 -11.77 4.43 -8.86
N MET A 92 -12.04 4.03 -7.60
CA MET A 92 -11.43 2.84 -7.01
C MET A 92 -11.78 1.56 -7.79
N ALA A 93 -13.04 1.43 -8.22
CA ALA A 93 -13.50 0.30 -9.03
C ALA A 93 -12.78 0.23 -10.39
N GLN A 94 -12.52 1.38 -10.99
CA GLN A 94 -11.77 1.48 -12.25
C GLN A 94 -10.31 1.09 -12.06
N VAL A 95 -9.64 1.61 -11.03
CA VAL A 95 -8.23 1.28 -10.73
C VAL A 95 -8.05 -0.20 -10.42
N LEU A 96 -8.98 -0.80 -9.67
CA LEU A 96 -8.90 -2.21 -9.25
C LEU A 96 -9.61 -3.18 -10.21
N TYR A 97 -10.13 -2.67 -11.31
CA TYR A 97 -10.80 -3.46 -12.35
C TYR A 97 -11.93 -4.36 -11.82
N VAL A 98 -12.70 -3.86 -10.85
CA VAL A 98 -13.83 -4.57 -10.26
C VAL A 98 -15.12 -3.74 -10.35
N SER A 99 -16.27 -4.34 -9.99
CA SER A 99 -17.53 -3.61 -9.94
C SER A 99 -17.57 -2.62 -8.74
N PRO A 100 -18.31 -1.49 -8.87
CA PRO A 100 -18.56 -0.61 -7.72
C PRO A 100 -19.19 -1.31 -6.51
N GLN A 101 -19.98 -2.38 -6.76
CA GLN A 101 -20.55 -3.20 -5.69
C GLN A 101 -19.47 -3.98 -4.93
N SER A 102 -18.45 -4.50 -5.63
CA SER A 102 -17.30 -5.17 -5.00
C SER A 102 -16.55 -4.21 -4.10
N ILE A 103 -16.24 -2.99 -4.58
CA ILE A 103 -15.62 -1.94 -3.76
C ILE A 103 -16.47 -1.59 -2.54
N SER A 104 -17.78 -1.42 -2.71
CA SER A 104 -18.69 -1.12 -1.60
C SER A 104 -18.73 -2.22 -0.54
N LYS A 105 -18.52 -3.48 -0.93
CA LYS A 105 -18.38 -4.60 -0.01
C LYS A 105 -17.03 -4.56 0.70
N ASP A 106 -15.94 -4.36 -0.06
CA ASP A 106 -14.59 -4.30 0.48
C ASP A 106 -14.41 -3.12 1.45
N LEU A 107 -15.04 -1.96 1.19
CA LEU A 107 -15.02 -0.78 2.08
C LEU A 107 -15.60 -1.05 3.47
N LYS A 108 -16.40 -2.09 3.69
CA LYS A 108 -16.84 -2.49 5.03
C LYS A 108 -15.69 -3.10 5.83
N ALA A 109 -14.86 -3.93 5.18
CA ALA A 109 -13.67 -4.48 5.81
C ALA A 109 -12.60 -3.40 6.04
N VAL A 110 -12.46 -2.45 5.10
CA VAL A 110 -11.62 -1.26 5.27
C VAL A 110 -12.04 -0.47 6.51
N GLU A 111 -13.34 -0.16 6.65
CA GLU A 111 -13.90 0.59 7.79
C GLU A 111 -13.61 -0.12 9.11
N ALA A 112 -13.84 -1.45 9.18
CA ALA A 112 -13.54 -2.25 10.37
C ALA A 112 -12.05 -2.20 10.76
N LYS A 113 -11.14 -2.27 9.77
CA LYS A 113 -9.69 -2.18 10.05
C LYS A 113 -9.27 -0.78 10.50
N LEU A 114 -9.85 0.27 9.93
CA LEU A 114 -9.59 1.65 10.33
C LEU A 114 -10.05 1.93 11.77
N ASP A 115 -11.20 1.38 12.17
CA ASP A 115 -11.74 1.53 13.53
C ASP A 115 -10.79 0.96 14.60
N GLU A 116 -10.01 -0.10 14.30
CA GLU A 116 -9.00 -0.64 15.22
C GLU A 116 -7.90 0.39 15.59
N TYR A 117 -7.76 1.43 14.80
CA TYR A 117 -6.74 2.49 14.95
C TYR A 117 -7.34 3.87 15.21
N ASP A 118 -8.58 3.95 15.71
CA ASP A 118 -9.29 5.23 15.91
C ASP A 118 -9.31 6.12 14.65
N LEU A 119 -9.42 5.49 13.49
CA LEU A 119 -9.56 6.15 12.20
C LEU A 119 -10.98 5.94 11.68
N ALA A 120 -11.56 6.97 11.07
CA ALA A 120 -12.91 6.91 10.52
C ALA A 120 -12.91 7.01 8.99
N LEU A 121 -13.72 6.20 8.32
CA LEU A 121 -13.99 6.33 6.89
C LEU A 121 -15.15 7.31 6.67
N GLU A 122 -14.85 8.58 6.38
CA GLU A 122 -15.86 9.58 6.01
C GLU A 122 -16.43 9.26 4.63
N LYS A 123 -17.77 9.35 4.51
CA LYS A 123 -18.52 9.13 3.26
C LYS A 123 -19.30 10.39 2.93
N ARG A 124 -19.13 10.94 1.73
CA ARG A 124 -19.85 12.13 1.28
C ARG A 124 -20.47 11.90 -0.10
N PRO A 125 -21.79 12.10 -0.25
CA PRO A 125 -22.46 11.95 -1.53
C PRO A 125 -21.75 12.78 -2.63
N ARG A 126 -21.53 12.17 -3.79
CA ARG A 126 -20.86 12.74 -4.97
C ARG A 126 -19.33 12.98 -4.83
N TYR A 127 -18.79 13.01 -3.63
CA TYR A 127 -17.34 13.16 -3.39
C TYR A 127 -16.65 11.82 -3.20
N GLY A 128 -17.34 10.83 -2.61
CA GLY A 128 -16.79 9.51 -2.34
C GLY A 128 -16.46 9.30 -0.86
N VAL A 129 -15.27 8.78 -0.61
CA VAL A 129 -14.77 8.46 0.73
C VAL A 129 -13.39 9.06 0.96
N ARG A 130 -13.05 9.29 2.23
CA ARG A 130 -11.70 9.61 2.69
C ARG A 130 -11.49 9.11 4.12
N VAL A 131 -10.26 8.93 4.54
CA VAL A 131 -9.92 8.61 5.93
C VAL A 131 -9.80 9.90 6.74
N ARG A 132 -10.34 9.88 7.97
CA ARG A 132 -10.20 10.92 8.98
C ARG A 132 -9.60 10.34 10.24
N GLY A 133 -8.70 11.07 10.87
CA GLY A 133 -8.05 10.71 12.13
C GLY A 133 -6.69 11.37 12.27
N SER A 134 -5.98 11.06 13.35
CA SER A 134 -4.66 11.63 13.59
C SER A 134 -3.61 11.04 12.64
N GLU A 135 -2.56 11.81 12.34
CA GLU A 135 -1.44 11.33 11.54
C GLU A 135 -0.71 10.16 12.24
N LEU A 136 -0.63 10.18 13.57
CA LEU A 136 -0.05 9.08 14.33
C LEU A 136 -0.82 7.78 14.09
N ASN A 137 -2.15 7.81 14.20
CA ASN A 137 -3.00 6.63 13.98
C ASN A 137 -2.90 6.12 12.54
N ARG A 138 -2.81 7.01 11.55
CA ARG A 138 -2.56 6.64 10.15
C ARG A 138 -1.25 5.87 9.99
N ARG A 139 -0.16 6.36 10.61
CA ARG A 139 1.14 5.69 10.57
C ARG A 139 1.12 4.34 11.28
N LEU A 140 0.44 4.23 12.42
CA LEU A 140 0.29 2.96 13.13
C LEU A 140 -0.47 1.92 12.28
N CYS A 141 -1.56 2.33 11.64
CA CYS A 141 -2.32 1.46 10.75
C CYS A 141 -1.49 1.03 9.52
N LEU A 142 -0.78 1.96 8.87
CA LEU A 142 0.12 1.65 7.75
C LEU A 142 1.24 0.68 8.14
N ALA A 143 1.85 0.88 9.31
CA ALA A 143 2.90 -0.01 9.81
C ALA A 143 2.38 -1.43 10.11
N SER A 144 1.17 -1.55 10.68
CA SER A 144 0.51 -2.85 10.89
C SER A 144 0.32 -3.59 9.57
N ILE A 145 -0.24 -2.92 8.55
CA ILE A 145 -0.46 -3.52 7.24
C ILE A 145 0.85 -3.93 6.58
N ALA A 146 1.88 -3.07 6.66
CA ALA A 146 3.20 -3.38 6.13
C ALA A 146 3.85 -4.59 6.81
N THR A 147 3.56 -4.79 8.10
CA THR A 147 4.05 -5.95 8.88
C THR A 147 3.22 -7.20 8.60
N GLU A 148 1.89 -7.10 8.53
CA GLU A 148 0.98 -8.21 8.24
C GLU A 148 1.10 -8.70 6.80
N GLY A 149 1.35 -7.79 5.85
CA GLY A 149 1.49 -8.09 4.42
C GLY A 149 2.78 -8.80 4.04
N VAL A 150 3.56 -9.28 5.03
CA VAL A 150 4.85 -9.96 4.86
C VAL A 150 5.77 -9.26 3.85
N ILE A 151 6.91 -8.84 4.31
CA ILE A 151 8.22 -8.62 3.64
C ILE A 151 8.32 -8.76 2.08
N GLY A 152 7.23 -8.92 1.35
CA GLY A 152 7.16 -9.07 -0.11
C GLY A 152 6.23 -8.10 -0.83
N SER A 153 5.30 -7.47 -0.17
CA SER A 153 4.44 -6.46 -0.81
C SER A 153 5.06 -5.08 -0.63
N ASN A 154 5.26 -4.39 -1.74
CA ASN A 154 5.65 -2.99 -1.77
C ASN A 154 4.38 -2.12 -1.54
N PRO A 155 4.01 -1.77 -0.28
CA PRO A 155 2.77 -1.07 0.00
C PRO A 155 2.74 0.35 -0.57
N PHE A 156 3.90 0.89 -0.96
CA PHE A 156 4.05 2.25 -1.47
C PHE A 156 4.15 2.31 -3.00
N GLY A 157 4.14 1.16 -3.70
CA GLY A 157 4.27 1.11 -5.15
C GLY A 157 5.61 1.64 -5.70
N ASP A 158 6.58 1.85 -4.83
CA ASP A 158 7.87 2.44 -5.14
C ASP A 158 8.94 1.33 -5.26
N GLU A 159 9.55 1.16 -6.41
CA GLU A 159 10.61 0.17 -6.66
C GLU A 159 11.85 0.40 -5.79
N THR A 160 11.99 1.59 -5.20
CA THR A 160 13.10 1.92 -4.30
C THR A 160 12.91 1.43 -2.86
N VAL A 161 11.74 0.88 -2.50
CA VAL A 161 11.46 0.41 -1.12
C VAL A 161 12.56 -0.49 -0.55
N PRO A 162 13.08 -1.51 -1.25
CA PRO A 162 14.15 -2.35 -0.70
C PRO A 162 15.41 -1.55 -0.35
N GLN A 163 15.75 -0.54 -1.16
CA GLN A 163 16.91 0.33 -0.91
C GLN A 163 16.64 1.27 0.27
N VAL A 164 15.44 1.82 0.38
CA VAL A 164 15.01 2.66 1.51
C VAL A 164 15.11 1.86 2.82
N VAL A 165 14.55 0.65 2.86
CA VAL A 165 14.62 -0.26 4.02
C VAL A 165 16.06 -0.54 4.42
N LYS A 166 16.93 -0.88 3.47
CA LYS A 166 18.35 -1.14 3.70
C LYS A 166 19.07 0.10 4.27
N THR A 167 18.78 1.28 3.74
CA THR A 167 19.37 2.54 4.22
C THR A 167 18.92 2.86 5.64
N ILE A 168 17.61 2.71 5.93
CA ILE A 168 17.06 2.91 7.28
C ILE A 168 17.70 1.93 8.27
N ALA A 169 17.77 0.63 7.94
CA ALA A 169 18.40 -0.38 8.79
C ALA A 169 19.86 0.00 9.13
N GLY A 170 20.65 0.38 8.12
CA GLY A 170 22.02 0.81 8.32
C GLY A 170 22.17 2.09 9.17
N CYS A 171 21.20 3.02 9.10
CA CYS A 171 21.19 4.19 9.99
C CYS A 171 20.90 3.80 11.44
N ILE A 172 19.98 2.88 11.68
CA ILE A 172 19.68 2.37 13.03
C ILE A 172 20.90 1.64 13.60
N GLU A 173 21.50 0.73 12.83
CA GLU A 173 22.69 -0.03 13.27
C GLU A 173 23.82 0.90 13.72
N ARG A 174 24.20 1.89 12.91
CA ARG A 174 25.24 2.87 13.27
C ARG A 174 24.87 3.70 14.50
N ALA A 175 23.60 4.11 14.64
CA ALA A 175 23.16 4.86 15.80
C ALA A 175 23.21 4.03 17.08
N LEU A 176 22.92 2.72 17.02
CA LEU A 176 23.04 1.80 18.14
C LEU A 176 24.50 1.49 18.53
N GLU A 177 25.44 1.56 17.57
CA GLU A 177 26.88 1.49 17.85
C GLU A 177 27.36 2.73 18.61
N GLU A 178 26.88 3.92 18.24
CA GLU A 178 27.24 5.20 18.93
C GLU A 178 26.55 5.35 20.29
N HIS A 179 25.29 4.91 20.38
CA HIS A 179 24.45 5.00 21.58
C HIS A 179 23.86 3.62 21.90
N PRO A 180 24.55 2.76 22.62
CA PRO A 180 24.10 1.40 22.89
C PRO A 180 22.80 1.36 23.68
N VAL A 181 21.72 0.94 22.97
CA VAL A 181 20.39 0.68 23.54
C VAL A 181 20.04 -0.77 23.22
N TYR A 182 19.59 -1.50 24.23
CA TYR A 182 19.18 -2.89 24.01
C TYR A 182 17.91 -2.95 23.17
N MET A 183 17.98 -3.66 22.06
CA MET A 183 16.85 -3.87 21.16
C MET A 183 16.79 -5.33 20.71
N SER A 184 15.61 -5.94 20.79
CA SER A 184 15.39 -7.27 20.20
C SER A 184 15.34 -7.18 18.67
N MET A 185 15.58 -8.30 17.97
CA MET A 185 15.46 -8.36 16.52
C MET A 185 14.04 -7.96 16.04
N LEU A 186 13.02 -8.37 16.77
CA LEU A 186 11.64 -7.99 16.45
C LEU A 186 11.40 -6.48 16.61
N ALA A 187 11.93 -5.88 17.70
CA ALA A 187 11.83 -4.43 17.89
C ALA A 187 12.60 -3.65 16.80
N PHE A 188 13.77 -4.15 16.38
CA PHE A 188 14.52 -3.59 15.26
C PHE A 188 13.73 -3.63 13.96
N GLN A 189 13.14 -4.77 13.60
CA GLN A 189 12.32 -4.91 12.39
C GLN A 189 11.12 -3.97 12.43
N ASN A 190 10.42 -3.89 13.56
CA ASN A 190 9.30 -2.98 13.73
C ASN A 190 9.75 -1.51 13.58
N LEU A 191 10.87 -1.13 14.18
CA LEU A 191 11.41 0.23 14.05
C LEU A 191 11.73 0.57 12.59
N VAL A 192 12.32 -0.35 11.83
CA VAL A 192 12.57 -0.17 10.38
C VAL A 192 11.26 0.11 9.64
N VAL A 193 10.19 -0.66 9.90
CA VAL A 193 8.87 -0.46 9.27
C VAL A 193 8.28 0.90 9.64
N HIS A 194 8.31 1.28 10.93
CA HIS A 194 7.79 2.57 11.38
C HIS A 194 8.55 3.75 10.77
N LEU A 195 9.88 3.66 10.66
CA LEU A 195 10.69 4.71 10.02
C LEU A 195 10.46 4.77 8.51
N MET A 196 10.25 3.63 7.86
CA MET A 196 9.88 3.58 6.44
C MET A 196 8.53 4.29 6.20
N VAL A 197 7.51 3.97 6.99
CA VAL A 197 6.22 4.65 6.93
C VAL A 197 6.37 6.16 7.18
N ALA A 198 7.13 6.53 8.22
CA ALA A 198 7.40 7.93 8.53
C ALA A 198 8.09 8.65 7.36
N PHE A 199 9.08 8.03 6.73
CA PHE A 199 9.79 8.57 5.57
C PHE A 199 8.83 8.90 4.42
N TYR A 200 7.95 7.97 4.02
CA TYR A 200 6.99 8.21 2.94
C TYR A 200 5.95 9.29 3.32
N ARG A 201 5.49 9.30 4.57
CA ARG A 201 4.54 10.32 5.03
C ARG A 201 5.14 11.72 5.12
N ILE A 202 6.42 11.83 5.51
CA ILE A 202 7.15 13.11 5.55
C ILE A 202 7.36 13.66 4.13
N LYS A 203 7.61 12.81 3.14
CA LYS A 203 7.70 13.24 1.73
C LYS A 203 6.38 13.86 1.21
N GLU A 204 5.25 13.52 1.82
CA GLU A 204 3.93 14.10 1.54
C GLU A 204 3.58 15.25 2.50
N ASP A 205 4.58 15.86 3.16
CA ASP A 205 4.43 16.96 4.14
C ASP A 205 3.54 16.63 5.35
N CYS A 206 3.34 15.34 5.65
CA CYS A 206 2.55 14.89 6.77
C CYS A 206 3.43 14.74 8.02
N LEU A 207 3.61 15.83 8.77
CA LEU A 207 4.42 15.84 9.99
C LEU A 207 3.58 15.54 11.24
N ILE A 208 4.21 14.86 12.23
CA ILE A 208 3.67 14.76 13.59
C ILE A 208 4.45 15.76 14.43
N LEU A 209 3.73 16.71 15.01
CA LEU A 209 4.29 17.62 15.99
C LEU A 209 3.94 17.10 17.39
N LEU A 210 4.96 16.86 18.19
CA LEU A 210 4.80 16.49 19.61
C LEU A 210 4.63 17.77 20.44
N ASP A 211 3.84 17.69 21.51
CA ASP A 211 3.76 18.75 22.48
C ASP A 211 5.04 18.82 23.35
N ASP A 212 5.31 20.02 23.90
CA ASP A 212 6.53 20.27 24.67
C ASP A 212 6.67 19.35 25.90
N GLU A 213 5.56 19.02 26.57
CA GLU A 213 5.57 18.14 27.75
C GLU A 213 6.02 16.72 27.36
N THR A 214 5.53 16.19 26.25
CA THR A 214 5.95 14.89 25.72
C THR A 214 7.40 14.93 25.31
N LEU A 215 7.85 15.98 24.61
CA LEU A 215 9.24 16.15 24.23
C LEU A 215 10.19 16.21 25.45
N ASP A 216 9.85 16.98 26.47
CA ASP A 216 10.67 17.11 27.67
C ASP A 216 10.83 15.76 28.41
N ARG A 217 9.79 14.95 28.43
CA ARG A 217 9.87 13.60 29.03
C ARG A 217 10.79 12.69 28.26
N ILE A 218 10.70 12.61 26.94
CA ILE A 218 11.51 11.70 26.12
C ILE A 218 12.97 12.16 26.02
N ARG A 219 13.25 13.46 26.06
CA ARG A 219 14.60 14.03 26.03
C ARG A 219 15.49 13.52 27.18
N LEU A 220 14.90 13.10 28.28
CA LEU A 220 15.62 12.59 29.45
C LEU A 220 15.96 11.10 29.34
N THR A 221 15.54 10.41 28.29
CA THR A 221 15.77 8.98 28.09
C THR A 221 17.06 8.71 27.30
N PRO A 222 17.78 7.60 27.56
CA PRO A 222 18.94 7.22 26.76
C PRO A 222 18.58 6.92 25.30
N GLU A 223 17.37 6.45 25.05
CA GLU A 223 16.83 6.17 23.72
C GLU A 223 16.72 7.43 22.87
N PHE A 224 16.51 8.59 23.48
CA PHE A 224 16.44 9.87 22.77
C PHE A 224 17.74 10.23 22.04
N ALA A 225 18.90 9.94 22.67
CA ALA A 225 20.19 10.17 22.04
C ALA A 225 20.37 9.28 20.80
N ALA A 226 19.99 8.01 20.89
CA ALA A 226 20.00 7.09 19.76
C ALA A 226 19.03 7.54 18.65
N ALA A 227 17.80 7.94 19.02
CA ALA A 227 16.81 8.43 18.08
C ALA A 227 17.28 9.69 17.32
N ARG A 228 17.93 10.63 18.01
CA ARG A 228 18.54 11.81 17.37
C ARG A 228 19.66 11.44 16.40
N SER A 229 20.49 10.44 16.75
CA SER A 229 21.53 9.96 15.83
C SER A 229 20.91 9.32 14.59
N VAL A 230 19.86 8.49 14.74
CA VAL A 230 19.08 7.94 13.60
C VAL A 230 18.53 9.06 12.74
N ALA A 231 17.85 10.05 13.33
CA ALA A 231 17.24 11.17 12.59
C ALA A 231 18.29 11.95 11.77
N LYS A 232 19.44 12.28 12.37
CA LYS A 232 20.54 12.96 11.69
C LYS A 232 21.11 12.15 10.52
N GLN A 233 21.23 10.85 10.69
CA GLN A 233 21.74 9.96 9.62
C GLN A 233 20.72 9.81 8.48
N LEU A 234 19.42 9.76 8.80
CA LEU A 234 18.34 9.74 7.79
C LEU A 234 18.28 11.04 7.02
N ASP A 235 18.43 12.20 7.68
CA ASP A 235 18.54 13.50 7.03
C ASP A 235 19.70 13.51 6.02
N GLY A 236 20.89 13.10 6.43
CA GLY A 236 22.04 12.99 5.55
C GLY A 236 21.89 11.99 4.41
N ALA A 237 21.17 10.88 4.62
CA ALA A 237 20.99 9.83 3.62
C ALA A 237 19.91 10.16 2.57
N PHE A 238 18.85 10.84 2.97
CA PHE A 238 17.67 11.09 2.12
C PHE A 238 17.45 12.57 1.78
N GLY A 239 18.21 13.49 2.40
CA GLY A 239 18.06 14.93 2.21
C GLY A 239 16.70 15.45 2.71
N ILE A 240 16.12 14.81 3.72
CA ILE A 240 14.87 15.23 4.35
C ILE A 240 15.18 16.01 5.61
N THR A 241 14.77 17.27 5.65
CA THR A 241 14.90 18.07 6.88
C THR A 241 13.82 17.63 7.87
N LEU A 242 14.22 16.90 8.91
CA LEU A 242 13.34 16.59 10.02
C LEU A 242 13.25 17.81 10.94
N PRO A 243 12.04 18.19 11.42
CA PRO A 243 11.92 19.30 12.36
C PRO A 243 12.69 18.98 13.65
N GLU A 244 13.45 19.97 14.15
CA GLU A 244 14.14 19.90 15.45
C GLU A 244 13.14 20.15 16.60
N SER A 245 12.08 19.41 16.66
CA SER A 245 11.08 19.53 17.74
C SER A 245 11.28 18.44 18.79
#